data_559918a44fb3a599119c95844b178342
#
_entry.id   559918a44fb3a599119c95844b178342
#
_cell.length_a   1.000
_cell.length_b   1.000
_cell.length_c   1.000
_cell.angle_alpha   90.00
_cell.angle_beta   90.00
_cell.angle_gamma   90.00
#
_symmetry.space_group_name_H-M   'P 1'
#
loop_
_entity.id
_entity.type
_entity.pdbx_description
1 polymer ?
#
loop_
_entity_poly.entity_id
_entity_poly.type
_entity_poly.pdbx_seq_one_letter_code
_entity_poly.pdbx_strand_id
1 'polypeptide(L)'
;MRKGMSIGFKEWTLVCDALGSGAQSIIIRKGGIAEGRAGFRFEHPEFFLFPTLFHEQVAKLKLPPGTALPAMREDGRHEVALRVRVEWTQDLADLSLVQKLARLHIWQDSEIEKRFRYEEENGKSGVSVAFVRVEKMSAPFSFPDSPKFGGCRSWILLPDVPVEIRFSSVLDDATHRAREAEIRAMLG
;
A
#
# COMPACT_ATOMS: atom_id res chain seq x y z
N MET A 1 30.80 2.11 -0.42
CA MET A 1 29.33 2.40 -0.37
C MET A 1 28.60 1.11 -0.68
N ARG A 2 27.80 0.56 0.25
CA ARG A 2 26.90 -0.56 -0.08
C ARG A 2 25.91 -0.04 -1.11
N LYS A 3 25.81 -0.68 -2.28
CA LYS A 3 24.68 -0.49 -3.20
C LYS A 3 23.42 -0.85 -2.41
N GLY A 4 22.67 0.15 -1.99
CA GLY A 4 21.41 -0.07 -1.31
C GLY A 4 20.37 -0.48 -2.33
N MET A 5 19.91 -1.71 -2.30
CA MET A 5 18.75 -2.13 -3.09
C MET A 5 17.50 -1.42 -2.54
N SER A 6 16.77 -0.77 -3.42
CA SER A 6 15.51 -0.14 -3.04
C SER A 6 14.41 -1.20 -2.88
N ILE A 7 13.61 -1.07 -1.84
CA ILE A 7 12.50 -1.99 -1.58
C ILE A 7 11.24 -1.45 -2.25
N GLY A 8 10.59 -2.27 -3.05
CA GLY A 8 9.28 -2.00 -3.63
C GLY A 8 8.19 -2.79 -2.94
N PHE A 9 7.04 -2.15 -2.76
CA PHE A 9 5.83 -2.74 -2.23
C PHE A 9 4.74 -2.69 -3.29
N LYS A 10 4.27 -3.85 -3.73
CA LYS A 10 3.21 -3.95 -4.72
C LYS A 10 1.88 -3.53 -4.11
N GLU A 11 1.28 -2.51 -4.69
CA GLU A 11 -0.06 -2.07 -4.32
C GLU A 11 -0.86 -1.75 -5.58
N TRP A 12 -2.18 -1.80 -5.47
CA TRP A 12 -3.05 -1.44 -6.58
C TRP A 12 -2.89 0.02 -6.96
N THR A 13 -2.87 0.32 -8.26
CA THR A 13 -2.61 1.66 -8.76
C THR A 13 -3.55 2.70 -8.15
N LEU A 14 -4.86 2.42 -8.08
CA LEU A 14 -5.83 3.35 -7.50
C LEU A 14 -5.65 3.54 -5.98
N VAL A 15 -5.12 2.55 -5.27
CA VAL A 15 -4.74 2.69 -3.85
C VAL A 15 -3.47 3.54 -3.73
N CYS A 16 -2.50 3.37 -4.65
CA CYS A 16 -1.34 4.25 -4.72
C CYS A 16 -1.76 5.71 -4.96
N ASP A 17 -2.75 5.95 -5.83
CA ASP A 17 -3.29 7.28 -6.10
C ASP A 17 -3.97 7.88 -4.86
N ALA A 18 -4.75 7.09 -4.12
CA ALA A 18 -5.37 7.53 -2.87
C ALA A 18 -4.33 7.89 -1.79
N LEU A 19 -3.26 7.11 -1.69
CA LEU A 19 -2.12 7.39 -0.81
C LEU A 19 -1.37 8.65 -1.28
N GLY A 20 -1.09 8.76 -2.58
CA GLY A 20 -0.37 9.87 -3.18
C GLY A 20 -1.14 11.19 -3.22
N SER A 21 -2.46 11.16 -3.12
CA SER A 21 -3.31 12.36 -2.97
C SER A 21 -3.56 12.75 -1.52
N GLY A 22 -3.17 11.89 -0.56
CA GLY A 22 -3.48 12.08 0.86
C GLY A 22 -4.93 11.73 1.24
N ALA A 23 -5.72 11.16 0.34
CA ALA A 23 -7.06 10.68 0.65
C ALA A 23 -7.02 9.49 1.62
N GLN A 24 -5.92 8.73 1.61
CA GLN A 24 -5.69 7.57 2.47
C GLN A 24 -4.31 7.68 3.13
N SER A 25 -4.19 7.25 4.40
CA SER A 25 -2.92 7.22 5.15
C SER A 25 -2.71 5.87 5.86
N ILE A 26 -3.50 4.86 5.50
CA ILE A 26 -3.34 3.49 6.01
C ILE A 26 -3.21 2.51 4.85
N ILE A 27 -2.44 1.45 5.09
CA ILE A 27 -2.38 0.29 4.19
C ILE A 27 -2.95 -0.90 4.96
N ILE A 28 -3.90 -1.61 4.34
CA ILE A 28 -4.54 -2.79 4.94
C ILE A 28 -4.15 -4.02 4.13
N ARG A 29 -3.56 -4.99 4.80
CA ARG A 29 -3.09 -6.24 4.20
C ARG A 29 -3.60 -7.46 4.93
N LYS A 30 -3.81 -8.49 4.17
CA LYS A 30 -3.92 -9.86 4.62
C LYS A 30 -2.80 -10.66 3.98
N GLY A 31 -2.23 -11.60 4.69
CA GLY A 31 -1.19 -12.49 4.16
C GLY A 31 -1.65 -13.21 2.89
N GLY A 32 -0.76 -13.35 1.92
CA GLY A 32 -0.97 -14.09 0.68
C GLY A 32 -0.27 -15.45 0.70
N ILE A 33 -0.66 -16.34 -0.21
CA ILE A 33 -0.11 -17.71 -0.36
C ILE A 33 1.43 -17.70 -0.50
N ALA A 34 2.01 -16.62 -1.05
CA ALA A 34 3.46 -16.51 -1.26
C ALA A 34 4.24 -15.97 -0.06
N GLU A 35 3.58 -15.57 1.03
CA GLU A 35 4.20 -14.94 2.20
C GLU A 35 4.43 -15.91 3.37
N GLY A 36 4.21 -17.22 3.14
CA GLY A 36 4.52 -18.30 4.05
C GLY A 36 3.57 -18.42 5.25
N ARG A 37 3.88 -19.38 6.16
CA ARG A 37 3.03 -19.70 7.32
C ARG A 37 2.88 -18.58 8.36
N ALA A 38 3.72 -17.54 8.31
CA ALA A 38 3.68 -16.42 9.25
C ALA A 38 2.68 -15.31 8.84
N GLY A 39 2.08 -15.40 7.63
CA GLY A 39 1.23 -14.36 7.07
C GLY A 39 2.01 -13.10 6.65
N PHE A 40 1.27 -12.08 6.21
CA PHE A 40 1.87 -10.81 5.82
C PHE A 40 2.40 -10.04 7.03
N ARG A 41 3.57 -9.41 6.87
CA ARG A 41 4.14 -8.45 7.80
C ARG A 41 4.74 -7.26 7.04
N PHE A 42 4.66 -6.08 7.66
CA PHE A 42 5.40 -4.91 7.22
C PHE A 42 6.86 -5.03 7.69
N GLU A 43 7.67 -5.79 6.92
CA GLU A 43 9.07 -6.09 7.28
C GLU A 43 10.02 -4.92 7.08
N HIS A 44 9.60 -3.95 6.24
CA HIS A 44 10.44 -2.81 5.88
C HIS A 44 9.80 -1.51 6.40
N PRO A 45 10.55 -0.70 7.18
CA PRO A 45 10.04 0.57 7.70
C PRO A 45 9.92 1.64 6.61
N GLU A 46 10.61 1.48 5.48
CA GLU A 46 10.58 2.39 4.33
C GLU A 46 10.60 1.58 3.03
N PHE A 47 9.76 2.00 2.07
CA PHE A 47 9.67 1.36 0.76
C PHE A 47 9.07 2.30 -0.29
N PHE A 48 9.19 1.93 -1.56
CA PHE A 48 8.54 2.60 -2.68
C PHE A 48 7.27 1.86 -3.08
N LEU A 49 6.18 2.58 -3.36
CA LEU A 49 4.98 1.96 -3.91
C LEU A 49 5.22 1.56 -5.36
N PHE A 50 5.01 0.28 -5.64
CA PHE A 50 5.05 -0.29 -6.98
C PHE A 50 3.61 -0.51 -7.46
N PRO A 51 3.07 0.38 -8.32
CA PRO A 51 1.70 0.30 -8.77
C PRO A 51 1.48 -0.96 -9.61
N THR A 52 0.39 -1.67 -9.32
CA THR A 52 -0.03 -2.84 -10.09
C THR A 52 -1.40 -2.60 -10.70
N LEU A 53 -1.53 -2.92 -11.99
CA LEU A 53 -2.80 -2.86 -12.69
C LEU A 53 -3.52 -4.21 -12.59
N PHE A 54 -4.78 -4.13 -12.20
CA PHE A 54 -5.69 -5.26 -12.12
C PHE A 54 -7.08 -4.75 -12.50
N HIS A 55 -7.69 -5.29 -13.55
CA HIS A 55 -8.89 -4.70 -14.14
C HIS A 55 -10.10 -4.68 -13.21
N GLU A 56 -10.17 -5.59 -12.25
CA GLU A 56 -11.29 -5.60 -11.29
C GLU A 56 -11.14 -4.59 -10.14
N GLN A 57 -10.05 -3.79 -10.10
CA GLN A 57 -9.84 -2.82 -9.01
C GLN A 57 -11.01 -1.87 -8.86
N VAL A 58 -11.55 -1.36 -9.98
CA VAL A 58 -12.63 -0.37 -9.97
C VAL A 58 -13.85 -0.90 -9.22
N ALA A 59 -14.23 -2.17 -9.44
CA ALA A 59 -15.39 -2.78 -8.77
C ALA A 59 -15.15 -3.07 -7.28
N LYS A 60 -13.90 -3.10 -6.84
CA LYS A 60 -13.50 -3.47 -5.47
C LYS A 60 -13.15 -2.27 -4.60
N LEU A 61 -13.26 -1.06 -5.15
CA LEU A 61 -12.90 0.19 -4.48
C LEU A 61 -14.10 1.14 -4.44
N LYS A 62 -14.14 2.00 -3.42
CA LYS A 62 -15.10 3.12 -3.26
C LYS A 62 -14.58 4.29 -4.08
N LEU A 63 -14.97 4.37 -5.33
CA LEU A 63 -14.47 5.35 -6.28
C LEU A 63 -15.60 6.26 -6.76
N PRO A 64 -15.31 7.51 -7.15
CA PRO A 64 -16.27 8.35 -7.85
C PRO A 64 -16.79 7.68 -9.12
N PRO A 65 -18.07 7.89 -9.48
CA PRO A 65 -18.62 7.40 -10.74
C PRO A 65 -17.76 7.84 -11.94
N GLY A 66 -17.52 6.91 -12.87
CA GLY A 66 -16.71 7.18 -14.06
C GLY A 66 -15.20 7.07 -13.85
N THR A 67 -14.72 6.70 -12.65
CA THR A 67 -13.30 6.40 -12.45
C THR A 67 -12.89 5.22 -13.33
N ALA A 68 -11.85 5.42 -14.14
CA ALA A 68 -11.24 4.40 -14.98
C ALA A 68 -9.84 4.05 -14.47
N LEU A 69 -9.38 2.86 -14.78
CA LEU A 69 -7.97 2.51 -14.60
C LEU A 69 -7.11 3.34 -15.57
N PRO A 70 -5.94 3.81 -15.14
CA PRO A 70 -4.96 4.35 -16.06
C PRO A 70 -4.59 3.30 -17.13
N ALA A 71 -4.28 3.77 -18.32
CA ALA A 71 -3.82 2.87 -19.38
C ALA A 71 -2.54 2.13 -18.96
N MET A 72 -2.43 0.87 -19.35
CA MET A 72 -1.18 0.14 -19.21
C MET A 72 -0.09 0.83 -20.02
N ARG A 73 1.10 0.93 -19.45
CA ARG A 73 2.27 1.42 -20.21
C ARG A 73 2.66 0.40 -21.25
N GLU A 74 2.80 0.87 -22.49
CA GLU A 74 3.19 0.02 -23.63
C GLU A 74 4.71 0.00 -23.85
N ASP A 75 5.46 0.82 -23.09
CA ASP A 75 6.92 0.98 -23.23
C ASP A 75 7.74 -0.13 -22.53
N GLY A 76 7.06 -1.13 -21.93
CA GLY A 76 7.72 -2.21 -21.19
C GLY A 76 8.48 -1.73 -19.96
N ARG A 77 8.02 -0.64 -19.35
CA ARG A 77 8.66 -0.02 -18.18
C ARG A 77 7.69 0.09 -17.01
N HIS A 78 8.25 0.01 -15.81
CA HIS A 78 7.58 0.38 -14.56
C HIS A 78 8.00 1.77 -14.13
N GLU A 79 7.17 2.36 -13.26
CA GLU A 79 7.42 3.66 -12.66
C GLU A 79 7.00 3.66 -11.20
N VAL A 80 7.85 4.23 -10.36
CA VAL A 80 7.53 4.52 -8.96
C VAL A 80 7.67 6.03 -8.72
N ALA A 81 6.71 6.60 -8.00
CA ALA A 81 6.65 8.04 -7.74
C ALA A 81 6.43 8.37 -6.26
N LEU A 82 6.21 7.36 -5.43
CA LEU A 82 5.87 7.51 -4.03
C LEU A 82 6.79 6.66 -3.15
N ARG A 83 7.31 7.29 -2.10
CA ARG A 83 7.98 6.64 -0.98
C ARG A 83 7.04 6.60 0.22
N VAL A 84 7.08 5.52 0.96
CA VAL A 84 6.29 5.31 2.17
C VAL A 84 7.22 5.05 3.33
N ARG A 85 6.94 5.69 4.47
CA ARG A 85 7.51 5.36 5.77
C ARG A 85 6.40 4.86 6.69
N VAL A 86 6.62 3.70 7.29
CA VAL A 86 5.70 3.11 8.26
C VAL A 86 5.90 3.80 9.61
N GLU A 87 4.86 4.44 10.13
CA GLU A 87 4.91 5.07 11.46
C GLU A 87 4.60 4.04 12.56
N TRP A 88 3.60 3.20 12.32
CA TRP A 88 3.27 2.06 13.18
C TRP A 88 2.44 1.03 12.43
N THR A 89 2.36 -0.17 12.99
CA THR A 89 1.54 -1.27 12.49
C THR A 89 0.71 -1.86 13.63
N GLN A 90 -0.46 -2.40 13.28
CA GLN A 90 -1.33 -3.11 14.22
C GLN A 90 -2.06 -4.25 13.51
N ASP A 91 -2.03 -5.43 14.11
CA ASP A 91 -2.84 -6.56 13.66
C ASP A 91 -4.22 -6.49 14.33
N LEU A 92 -5.27 -6.56 13.52
CA LEU A 92 -6.65 -6.48 13.96
C LEU A 92 -7.32 -7.83 13.76
N ALA A 93 -7.67 -8.48 14.87
CA ALA A 93 -8.41 -9.74 14.91
C ALA A 93 -9.91 -9.55 15.21
N ASP A 94 -10.37 -8.31 15.35
CA ASP A 94 -11.77 -7.95 15.55
C ASP A 94 -12.29 -7.21 14.32
N LEU A 95 -13.26 -7.81 13.63
CA LEU A 95 -13.87 -7.21 12.43
C LEU A 95 -14.53 -5.86 12.73
N SER A 96 -15.08 -5.66 13.93
CA SER A 96 -15.70 -4.39 14.30
C SER A 96 -14.72 -3.23 14.34
N LEU A 97 -13.47 -3.47 14.75
CA LEU A 97 -12.39 -2.48 14.70
C LEU A 97 -11.98 -2.17 13.26
N VAL A 98 -11.90 -3.21 12.41
CA VAL A 98 -11.59 -3.03 10.99
C VAL A 98 -12.67 -2.20 10.29
N GLN A 99 -13.94 -2.43 10.60
CA GLN A 99 -15.08 -1.71 10.04
C GLN A 99 -15.08 -0.21 10.45
N LYS A 100 -14.58 0.14 11.64
CA LYS A 100 -14.41 1.56 12.03
C LYS A 100 -13.48 2.34 11.10
N LEU A 101 -12.55 1.65 10.44
CA LEU A 101 -11.61 2.26 9.50
C LEU A 101 -12.21 2.51 8.10
N ALA A 102 -13.48 2.12 7.84
CA ALA A 102 -14.11 2.11 6.52
C ALA A 102 -14.07 3.47 5.78
N ARG A 103 -14.05 4.59 6.51
CA ARG A 103 -13.97 5.94 5.94
C ARG A 103 -12.53 6.42 5.66
N LEU A 104 -11.54 5.67 6.10
CA LEU A 104 -10.12 6.03 6.03
C LEU A 104 -9.38 5.34 4.88
N HIS A 105 -10.10 4.55 4.10
CA HIS A 105 -9.58 3.84 2.94
C HIS A 105 -10.62 3.72 1.83
N ILE A 106 -10.13 3.49 0.62
CA ILE A 106 -10.97 3.40 -0.59
C ILE A 106 -11.45 1.97 -0.91
N TRP A 107 -11.14 0.96 -0.10
CA TRP A 107 -11.62 -0.40 -0.31
C TRP A 107 -13.12 -0.52 -0.05
N GLN A 108 -13.86 -1.30 -0.88
CA GLN A 108 -15.22 -1.70 -0.55
C GLN A 108 -15.22 -2.51 0.76
N ASP A 109 -16.25 -2.31 1.58
CA ASP A 109 -16.34 -3.00 2.88
C ASP A 109 -16.40 -4.52 2.70
N SER A 110 -17.07 -4.99 1.66
CA SER A 110 -17.11 -6.42 1.29
C SER A 110 -15.72 -6.99 0.96
N GLU A 111 -14.83 -6.22 0.35
CA GLU A 111 -13.47 -6.66 0.04
C GLU A 111 -12.59 -6.70 1.30
N ILE A 112 -12.79 -5.76 2.23
CA ILE A 112 -12.12 -5.78 3.53
C ILE A 112 -12.60 -6.98 4.36
N GLU A 113 -13.90 -7.26 4.36
CA GLU A 113 -14.46 -8.42 5.05
C GLU A 113 -13.93 -9.74 4.48
N LYS A 114 -13.85 -9.88 3.16
CA LYS A 114 -13.23 -11.04 2.50
C LYS A 114 -11.76 -11.20 2.94
N ARG A 115 -10.98 -10.11 2.97
CA ARG A 115 -9.59 -10.11 3.43
C ARG A 115 -9.49 -10.54 4.90
N PHE A 116 -10.37 -10.04 5.75
CA PHE A 116 -10.43 -10.39 7.17
C PHE A 116 -10.76 -11.87 7.38
N ARG A 117 -11.74 -12.40 6.63
CA ARG A 117 -12.22 -13.79 6.76
C ARG A 117 -11.35 -14.81 6.02
N TYR A 118 -10.38 -14.33 5.23
CA TYR A 118 -9.47 -15.23 4.53
C TYR A 118 -8.64 -16.01 5.58
N GLU A 119 -8.94 -17.30 5.72
CA GLU A 119 -8.25 -18.18 6.65
C GLU A 119 -6.82 -18.44 6.14
N GLU A 120 -5.84 -18.14 6.97
CA GLU A 120 -4.49 -18.67 6.81
C GLU A 120 -4.46 -20.14 7.21
N GLU A 121 -3.46 -20.88 6.79
CA GLU A 121 -3.28 -22.31 7.18
C GLU A 121 -3.29 -22.53 8.70
N ASN A 122 -3.12 -21.48 9.50
CA ASN A 122 -3.16 -21.51 10.95
C ASN A 122 -4.55 -21.22 11.56
N GLY A 123 -5.59 -21.02 10.72
CA GLY A 123 -6.97 -20.77 11.17
C GLY A 123 -7.23 -19.41 11.81
N LYS A 124 -6.30 -18.42 11.68
CA LYS A 124 -6.46 -17.08 12.25
C LYS A 124 -7.06 -16.12 11.23
N SER A 125 -8.19 -15.51 11.56
CA SER A 125 -8.76 -14.38 10.83
C SER A 125 -8.17 -13.05 11.31
N GLY A 126 -8.06 -12.05 10.41
CA GLY A 126 -7.57 -10.73 10.77
C GLY A 126 -6.94 -10.00 9.58
N VAL A 127 -6.54 -8.77 9.82
CA VAL A 127 -5.78 -7.95 8.87
C VAL A 127 -4.66 -7.22 9.58
N SER A 128 -3.56 -6.99 8.86
CA SER A 128 -2.49 -6.09 9.31
C SER A 128 -2.74 -4.69 8.74
N VAL A 129 -2.75 -3.68 9.61
CA VAL A 129 -2.90 -2.27 9.26
C VAL A 129 -1.59 -1.57 9.54
N ALA A 130 -1.11 -0.77 8.58
CA ALA A 130 -0.02 0.18 8.79
C ALA A 130 -0.54 1.60 8.64
N PHE A 131 -0.23 2.47 9.59
CA PHE A 131 -0.32 3.92 9.41
C PHE A 131 0.98 4.40 8.81
N VAL A 132 0.88 5.20 7.75
CA VAL A 132 2.04 5.51 6.91
C VAL A 132 2.13 7.00 6.58
N ARG A 133 3.36 7.50 6.52
CA ARG A 133 3.69 8.78 5.91
C ARG A 133 4.07 8.54 4.46
N VAL A 134 3.38 9.25 3.56
CA VAL A 134 3.62 9.15 2.12
C VAL A 134 4.34 10.40 1.64
N GLU A 135 5.32 10.21 0.79
CA GLU A 135 6.12 11.27 0.20
C GLU A 135 6.15 11.13 -1.32
N LYS A 136 5.97 12.23 -2.01
CA LYS A 136 6.14 12.32 -3.47
C LYS A 136 7.62 12.49 -3.82
N MET A 137 8.03 11.76 -4.84
CA MET A 137 9.33 11.95 -5.49
C MET A 137 9.30 13.21 -6.36
N SER A 138 10.40 13.96 -6.39
CA SER A 138 10.55 15.17 -7.24
C SER A 138 10.46 14.86 -8.73
N ALA A 139 10.78 13.64 -9.11
CA ALA A 139 10.55 13.06 -10.43
C ALA A 139 10.26 11.56 -10.27
N PRO A 140 9.32 11.01 -11.04
CA PRO A 140 9.09 9.57 -11.08
C PRO A 140 10.34 8.81 -11.53
N PHE A 141 10.62 7.67 -10.91
CA PHE A 141 11.72 6.80 -11.28
C PHE A 141 11.21 5.66 -12.16
N SER A 142 11.65 5.65 -13.42
CA SER A 142 11.26 4.67 -14.43
C SER A 142 12.38 3.67 -14.71
N PHE A 143 12.04 2.39 -14.79
CA PHE A 143 12.98 1.30 -15.05
C PHE A 143 12.34 0.20 -15.90
N PRO A 144 13.13 -0.61 -16.64
CA PRO A 144 12.61 -1.68 -17.48
C PRO A 144 11.87 -2.75 -16.68
N ASP A 145 10.84 -3.38 -17.29
CA ASP A 145 10.21 -4.56 -16.72
C ASP A 145 11.19 -5.73 -16.60
N SER A 146 10.92 -6.62 -15.68
CA SER A 146 11.70 -7.81 -15.43
C SER A 146 10.82 -8.92 -14.86
N PRO A 147 11.05 -10.20 -15.21
CA PRO A 147 10.33 -11.33 -14.62
C PRO A 147 10.37 -11.36 -13.07
N LYS A 148 11.39 -10.77 -12.45
CA LYS A 148 11.52 -10.66 -10.99
C LYS A 148 10.42 -9.80 -10.35
N PHE A 149 9.72 -8.96 -11.11
CA PHE A 149 8.60 -8.15 -10.62
C PHE A 149 7.26 -8.88 -10.72
N GLY A 150 7.21 -10.03 -11.38
CA GLY A 150 6.02 -10.88 -11.46
C GLY A 150 5.65 -11.58 -10.15
N GLY A 151 4.57 -12.37 -10.20
CA GLY A 151 4.09 -13.21 -9.09
C GLY A 151 3.32 -12.45 -8.01
N CYS A 152 2.74 -13.22 -7.07
CA CYS A 152 1.82 -12.75 -6.03
C CYS A 152 2.52 -12.37 -4.71
N ARG A 153 3.72 -11.83 -4.78
CA ARG A 153 4.47 -11.37 -3.59
C ARG A 153 4.27 -9.86 -3.38
N SER A 154 4.17 -9.41 -2.14
CA SER A 154 4.03 -8.00 -1.80
C SER A 154 5.36 -7.24 -1.91
N TRP A 155 6.47 -7.87 -1.54
CA TRP A 155 7.80 -7.25 -1.50
C TRP A 155 8.63 -7.63 -2.72
N ILE A 156 9.27 -6.64 -3.33
CA ILE A 156 10.18 -6.82 -4.47
C ILE A 156 11.42 -5.94 -4.32
N LEU A 157 12.49 -6.35 -4.98
CA LEU A 157 13.72 -5.56 -5.05
C LEU A 157 13.71 -4.72 -6.33
N LEU A 158 13.76 -3.41 -6.16
CA LEU A 158 13.83 -2.44 -7.26
C LEU A 158 15.30 -2.17 -7.62
N PRO A 159 15.57 -1.62 -8.82
CA PRO A 159 16.81 -0.93 -9.07
C PRO A 159 17.03 0.21 -8.08
N ASP A 160 18.28 0.61 -7.86
CA ASP A 160 18.60 1.71 -6.96
C ASP A 160 17.93 3.00 -7.44
N VAL A 161 17.12 3.59 -6.57
CA VAL A 161 16.54 4.91 -6.82
C VAL A 161 17.64 5.95 -6.77
N PRO A 162 17.75 6.85 -7.77
CA PRO A 162 18.80 7.86 -7.83
C PRO A 162 18.82 8.76 -6.58
N VAL A 163 20.01 9.05 -6.08
CA VAL A 163 20.22 9.85 -4.85
C VAL A 163 19.84 11.32 -5.01
N GLU A 164 19.71 11.79 -6.22
CA GLU A 164 19.31 13.17 -6.58
C GLU A 164 17.81 13.39 -6.36
N ILE A 165 17.01 12.33 -6.30
CA ILE A 165 15.57 12.43 -6.11
C ILE A 165 15.29 12.99 -4.72
N ARG A 166 14.55 14.08 -4.69
CA ARG A 166 14.05 14.71 -3.48
C ARG A 166 12.66 14.19 -3.15
N PHE A 167 12.27 14.29 -1.90
CA PHE A 167 10.99 13.84 -1.39
C PHE A 167 10.26 14.99 -0.71
N SER A 168 8.94 15.06 -0.91
CA SER A 168 8.06 16.02 -0.24
C SER A 168 6.85 15.29 0.34
N SER A 169 6.50 15.58 1.58
CA SER A 169 5.35 14.96 2.25
C SER A 169 4.05 15.27 1.50
N VAL A 170 3.20 14.27 1.34
CA VAL A 170 1.86 14.41 0.73
C VAL A 170 0.95 15.22 1.64
N LEU A 171 1.00 14.96 2.94
CA LEU A 171 0.29 15.71 3.97
C LEU A 171 1.29 16.52 4.80
N ASP A 172 0.90 17.72 5.19
CA ASP A 172 1.66 18.48 6.20
C ASP A 172 1.60 17.77 7.57
N ASP A 173 2.53 18.16 8.46
CA ASP A 173 2.68 17.48 9.75
C ASP A 173 1.47 17.64 10.66
N ALA A 174 0.73 18.74 10.58
CA ALA A 174 -0.46 18.95 11.41
C ALA A 174 -1.60 18.04 10.98
N THR A 175 -1.86 17.99 9.67
CA THR A 175 -2.87 17.08 9.07
C THR A 175 -2.50 15.63 9.31
N HIS A 176 -1.22 15.25 9.17
CA HIS A 176 -0.77 13.89 9.40
C HIS A 176 -0.98 13.45 10.85
N ARG A 177 -0.58 14.28 11.84
CA ARG A 177 -0.81 14.00 13.27
C ARG A 177 -2.30 13.94 13.64
N ALA A 178 -3.13 14.82 13.08
CA ALA A 178 -4.56 14.79 13.31
C ALA A 178 -5.17 13.47 12.83
N ARG A 179 -4.74 12.98 11.67
CA ARG A 179 -5.19 11.70 11.11
C ARG A 179 -4.71 10.51 11.93
N GLU A 180 -3.48 10.55 12.43
CA GLU A 180 -2.99 9.53 13.35
C GLU A 180 -3.85 9.46 14.62
N ALA A 181 -4.11 10.61 15.25
CA ALA A 181 -4.92 10.69 16.46
C ALA A 181 -6.35 10.16 16.24
N GLU A 182 -6.95 10.49 15.10
CA GLU A 182 -8.27 9.97 14.69
C GLU A 182 -8.26 8.44 14.60
N ILE A 183 -7.28 7.85 13.93
CA ILE A 183 -7.17 6.40 13.75
C ILE A 183 -6.95 5.71 15.10
N ARG A 184 -6.04 6.22 15.92
CA ARG A 184 -5.79 5.66 17.25
C ARG A 184 -7.02 5.70 18.14
N ALA A 185 -7.80 6.79 18.11
CA ALA A 185 -9.05 6.89 18.85
C ALA A 185 -10.13 5.88 18.40
N MET A 186 -10.10 5.45 17.13
CA MET A 186 -11.01 4.41 16.63
C MET A 186 -10.60 3.00 17.05
N LEU A 187 -9.30 2.78 17.20
CA LEU A 187 -8.76 1.45 17.51
C LEU A 187 -8.65 1.17 19.02
N GLY A 188 -8.69 2.19 19.87
CA GLY A 188 -8.63 2.07 21.32
C GLY A 188 -7.23 2.26 21.83
#